data_60d07c86999a8d53dc6670017ba4cf2c
#
_entry.id   60d07c86999a8d53dc6670017ba4cf2c
#
_cell.length_a   1.000
_cell.length_b   1.000
_cell.length_c   1.000
_cell.angle_alpha   90.00
_cell.angle_beta   90.00
_cell.angle_gamma   90.00
#
_symmetry.space_group_name_H-M   'P 1'
#
loop_
_entity.id
_entity.type
_entity.pdbx_description
1 polymer ?
#
loop_
_entity_poly.entity_id
_entity_poly.type
_entity_poly.pdbx_seq_one_letter_code
_entity_poly.pdbx_strand_id
1 'polypeptide(L)'
;EKKSNTMTASWGGLGIMWGKNVATAYIRPNRYTKEFVDQTDHFTLSFLPEEERKALNYCGTVSGRDVEDKWAAAGLHPYPVDGTTGVEEAEMIFVCKKLYHQEMKPECFDAPENDERWYPEKDYHIMYMAEIEKVLVK
;
A
#
# COMPACT_ATOMS: atom_id res chain seq x y z
N GLU A 1 14.89 -15.41 -7.40
CA GLU A 1 13.71 -14.72 -7.90
C GLU A 1 13.05 -13.91 -6.80
N LYS A 2 12.89 -12.60 -7.04
CA LYS A 2 12.29 -11.73 -6.02
C LYS A 2 10.78 -11.90 -5.99
N LYS A 3 10.28 -12.26 -4.82
CA LYS A 3 8.84 -12.33 -4.59
C LYS A 3 8.27 -10.93 -4.45
N SER A 4 7.06 -10.72 -4.95
CA SER A 4 6.34 -9.46 -4.83
C SER A 4 4.91 -9.71 -4.38
N ASN A 5 4.29 -8.68 -3.82
CA ASN A 5 2.92 -8.76 -3.36
C ASN A 5 2.20 -7.44 -3.60
N THR A 6 0.89 -7.47 -3.61
CA THR A 6 0.06 -6.30 -3.75
C THR A 6 -1.14 -6.41 -2.81
N MET A 7 -1.66 -5.26 -2.41
CA MET A 7 -2.89 -5.18 -1.63
C MET A 7 -3.64 -3.91 -2.03
N THR A 8 -4.94 -3.92 -1.80
CA THR A 8 -5.75 -2.73 -2.01
C THR A 8 -5.66 -1.85 -0.77
N ALA A 9 -5.36 -0.57 -0.97
CA ALA A 9 -5.34 0.44 0.08
C ALA A 9 -6.39 1.51 -0.25
N SER A 10 -7.20 1.88 0.74
CA SER A 10 -8.22 2.91 0.55
C SER A 10 -8.01 4.14 1.42
N TRP A 11 -7.17 4.02 2.44
CA TRP A 11 -6.88 5.13 3.35
C TRP A 11 -5.49 5.69 3.08
N GLY A 12 -5.41 7.00 2.99
CA GLY A 12 -4.15 7.68 2.73
C GLY A 12 -4.39 9.05 2.12
N GLY A 13 -3.34 9.61 1.57
CA GLY A 13 -3.45 10.93 0.97
C GLY A 13 -2.18 11.33 0.25
N LEU A 14 -2.29 12.47 -0.46
CA LEU A 14 -1.18 13.08 -1.16
C LEU A 14 -1.05 14.51 -0.67
N GLY A 15 0.17 15.00 -0.56
CA GLY A 15 0.40 16.36 -0.11
C GLY A 15 1.86 16.74 -0.15
N ILE A 16 2.18 17.83 0.53
CA ILE A 16 3.54 18.33 0.61
C ILE A 16 4.04 18.16 2.03
N MET A 17 5.23 17.59 2.17
CA MET A 17 5.92 17.46 3.46
C MET A 17 7.42 17.55 3.22
N TRP A 18 8.12 18.30 4.07
CA TRP A 18 9.56 18.51 3.96
C TRP A 18 9.97 19.07 2.59
N GLY A 19 9.11 19.90 2.00
CA GLY A 19 9.36 20.48 0.69
C GLY A 19 9.29 19.50 -0.48
N LYS A 20 8.67 18.33 -0.29
CA LYS A 20 8.60 17.26 -1.28
C LYS A 20 7.14 16.88 -1.53
N ASN A 21 6.90 16.31 -2.72
CA ASN A 21 5.61 15.69 -3.03
C ASN A 21 5.56 14.33 -2.33
N VAL A 22 4.63 14.15 -1.41
CA VAL A 22 4.57 12.99 -0.52
C VAL A 22 3.26 12.26 -0.66
N ALA A 23 3.34 10.94 -0.70
CA ALA A 23 2.21 10.05 -0.57
C ALA A 23 2.25 9.42 0.82
N THR A 24 1.08 9.35 1.47
CA THR A 24 0.95 8.71 2.78
C THR A 24 0.04 7.50 2.62
N ALA A 25 0.51 6.34 3.07
CA ALA A 25 -0.25 5.10 3.03
C ALA A 25 -0.29 4.48 4.42
N TYR A 26 -1.38 3.77 4.72
CA TYR A 26 -1.56 3.12 6.02
C TYR A 26 -1.69 1.62 5.81
N ILE A 27 -0.87 0.84 6.50
CA ILE A 27 -0.85 -0.62 6.38
C ILE A 27 -1.00 -1.24 7.76
N ARG A 28 -1.95 -2.17 7.92
CA ARG A 28 -2.11 -2.89 9.18
C ARG A 28 -0.98 -3.90 9.35
N PRO A 29 -0.54 -4.17 10.60
CA PRO A 29 0.59 -5.07 10.85
C PRO A 29 0.35 -6.50 10.39
N ASN A 30 -0.91 -6.92 10.28
CA ASN A 30 -1.25 -8.28 9.84
C ASN A 30 -1.31 -8.45 8.31
N ARG A 31 -1.14 -7.37 7.54
CA ARG A 31 -1.14 -7.46 6.07
C ARG A 31 0.22 -7.96 5.58
N TYR A 32 0.17 -8.94 4.66
CA TYR A 32 1.39 -9.54 4.11
C TYR A 32 2.28 -8.51 3.39
N THR A 33 1.67 -7.54 2.74
CA THR A 33 2.38 -6.46 2.03
C THR A 33 3.33 -5.69 2.94
N LYS A 34 3.02 -5.59 4.24
CA LYS A 34 3.89 -4.91 5.20
C LYS A 34 5.29 -5.51 5.23
N GLU A 35 5.41 -6.83 5.15
CA GLU A 35 6.71 -7.51 5.14
C GLU A 35 7.55 -7.06 3.94
N PHE A 36 6.91 -6.82 2.80
CA PHE A 36 7.60 -6.35 1.60
C PHE A 36 8.01 -4.89 1.70
N VAL A 37 7.10 -4.04 2.19
CA VAL A 37 7.37 -2.60 2.33
C VAL A 37 8.49 -2.36 3.35
N ASP A 38 8.52 -3.11 4.44
CA ASP A 38 9.54 -2.94 5.48
C ASP A 38 10.94 -3.34 5.01
N GLN A 39 11.03 -4.24 4.02
CA GLN A 39 12.31 -4.76 3.51
C GLN A 39 12.91 -3.92 2.39
N THR A 40 12.19 -2.92 1.87
CA THR A 40 12.65 -2.14 0.72
C THR A 40 12.57 -0.64 1.01
N ASP A 41 13.35 0.15 0.27
CA ASP A 41 13.31 1.61 0.37
C ASP A 41 12.17 2.21 -0.43
N HIS A 42 11.60 1.43 -1.35
CA HIS A 42 10.57 1.91 -2.29
C HIS A 42 9.34 1.04 -2.25
N PHE A 43 8.20 1.66 -2.54
CA PHE A 43 6.96 0.96 -2.85
C PHE A 43 6.21 1.74 -3.93
N THR A 44 5.18 1.13 -4.50
CA THR A 44 4.37 1.80 -5.52
C THR A 44 2.93 1.94 -5.07
N LEU A 45 2.29 2.98 -5.61
CA LEU A 45 0.84 3.13 -5.55
C LEU A 45 0.35 3.05 -6.99
N SER A 46 -0.47 2.04 -7.28
CA SER A 46 -0.99 1.78 -8.61
C SER A 46 -2.48 2.10 -8.65
N PHE A 47 -2.88 2.93 -9.61
CA PHE A 47 -4.26 3.37 -9.76
C PHE A 47 -4.88 2.63 -10.93
N LEU A 48 -5.77 1.69 -10.63
CA LEU A 48 -6.37 0.81 -11.61
C LEU A 48 -7.64 1.43 -12.21
N PRO A 49 -7.96 1.12 -13.49
CA PRO A 49 -9.20 1.58 -14.09
C PRO A 49 -10.42 0.87 -13.49
N GLU A 50 -11.61 1.41 -13.72
CA GLU A 50 -12.87 0.88 -13.19
C GLU A 50 -13.11 -0.57 -13.59
N GLU A 51 -12.72 -0.97 -14.81
CA GLU A 51 -12.89 -2.36 -15.27
C GLU A 51 -12.10 -3.39 -14.45
N GLU A 52 -11.13 -2.93 -13.63
CA GLU A 52 -10.35 -3.80 -12.75
C GLU A 52 -10.89 -3.85 -11.31
N ARG A 53 -12.14 -3.44 -11.11
CA ARG A 53 -12.75 -3.41 -9.76
C ARG A 53 -12.75 -4.77 -9.07
N LYS A 54 -12.97 -5.85 -9.82
CA LYS A 54 -12.94 -7.20 -9.25
C LYS A 54 -11.56 -7.53 -8.69
N ALA A 55 -10.51 -7.14 -9.42
CA ALA A 55 -9.13 -7.35 -8.98
C ALA A 55 -8.84 -6.53 -7.73
N LEU A 56 -9.32 -5.29 -7.66
CA LEU A 56 -9.17 -4.45 -6.47
C LEU A 56 -9.84 -5.08 -5.25
N ASN A 57 -11.05 -5.58 -5.41
CA ASN A 57 -11.76 -6.25 -4.31
C ASN A 57 -11.03 -7.50 -3.86
N TYR A 58 -10.56 -8.30 -4.80
CA TYR A 58 -9.79 -9.51 -4.49
C TYR A 58 -8.52 -9.18 -3.71
N CYS A 59 -7.74 -8.22 -4.17
CA CYS A 59 -6.50 -7.83 -3.51
C CYS A 59 -6.73 -7.24 -2.13
N GLY A 60 -7.90 -6.67 -1.87
CA GLY A 60 -8.26 -6.11 -0.57
C GLY A 60 -8.76 -7.14 0.44
N THR A 61 -9.16 -8.34 -0.01
CA THR A 61 -9.77 -9.34 0.85
C THR A 61 -8.95 -10.62 1.00
N VAL A 62 -8.04 -10.92 0.07
CA VAL A 62 -7.24 -12.15 0.08
C VAL A 62 -5.79 -11.83 0.33
N SER A 63 -5.18 -12.53 1.29
CA SER A 63 -3.75 -12.38 1.59
C SER A 63 -2.89 -13.20 0.64
N GLY A 64 -1.74 -12.64 0.24
CA GLY A 64 -0.75 -13.39 -0.52
C GLY A 64 -0.14 -14.56 0.23
N ARG A 65 -0.33 -14.63 1.57
CA ARG A 65 0.07 -15.79 2.36
C ARG A 65 -0.82 -16.99 2.10
N ASP A 66 -2.08 -16.75 1.73
CA ASP A 66 -3.10 -17.78 1.62
C ASP A 66 -3.26 -18.34 0.21
N VAL A 67 -2.59 -17.76 -0.77
CA VAL A 67 -2.64 -18.21 -2.16
C VAL A 67 -1.22 -18.29 -2.73
N GLU A 68 -1.00 -19.25 -3.63
CA GLU A 68 0.32 -19.48 -4.20
C GLU A 68 0.77 -18.33 -5.10
N ASP A 69 -0.15 -17.83 -5.93
CA ASP A 69 0.12 -16.73 -6.86
C ASP A 69 -1.05 -15.75 -6.85
N LYS A 70 -0.94 -14.75 -5.99
CA LYS A 70 -1.99 -13.73 -5.85
C LYS A 70 -2.17 -12.91 -7.13
N TRP A 71 -1.09 -12.65 -7.86
CA TRP A 71 -1.16 -11.91 -9.12
C TRP A 71 -2.03 -12.64 -10.14
N ALA A 72 -1.74 -13.92 -10.37
CA ALA A 72 -2.51 -14.72 -11.32
C ALA A 72 -3.96 -14.87 -10.86
N ALA A 73 -4.19 -15.11 -9.57
CA ALA A 73 -5.53 -15.26 -9.02
C ALA A 73 -6.37 -13.99 -9.16
N ALA A 74 -5.74 -12.83 -9.05
CA ALA A 74 -6.40 -11.53 -9.22
C ALA A 74 -6.57 -11.14 -10.69
N GLY A 75 -5.90 -11.84 -11.62
CA GLY A 75 -5.89 -11.47 -13.02
C GLY A 75 -5.05 -10.23 -13.31
N LEU A 76 -4.03 -9.99 -12.49
CA LEU A 76 -3.13 -8.86 -12.63
C LEU A 76 -1.71 -9.34 -12.93
N HIS A 77 -0.88 -8.43 -13.44
CA HIS A 77 0.50 -8.70 -13.77
C HIS A 77 1.43 -7.74 -13.02
N PRO A 78 2.51 -8.24 -12.41
CA PRO A 78 3.48 -7.36 -11.77
C PRO A 78 4.25 -6.56 -12.81
N TYR A 79 4.54 -5.31 -12.50
CA TYR A 79 5.35 -4.41 -13.32
C TYR A 79 6.57 -3.98 -12.51
N PRO A 80 7.71 -4.65 -12.67
CA PRO A 80 8.92 -4.28 -11.94
C PRO A 80 9.42 -2.90 -12.35
N VAL A 81 9.75 -2.08 -11.38
CA VAL A 81 10.27 -0.73 -11.61
C VAL A 81 11.09 -0.28 -10.41
N ASP A 82 12.30 0.23 -10.68
CA ASP A 82 13.18 0.84 -9.67
C ASP A 82 13.37 0.00 -8.39
N GLY A 83 13.46 -1.31 -8.55
CA GLY A 83 13.67 -2.23 -7.43
C GLY A 83 12.41 -2.58 -6.64
N THR A 84 11.27 -2.06 -7.05
CA THR A 84 9.96 -2.38 -6.47
C THR A 84 9.02 -2.89 -7.56
N THR A 85 7.75 -3.01 -7.27
CA THR A 85 6.79 -3.61 -8.21
C THR A 85 5.48 -2.83 -8.19
N GLY A 86 5.01 -2.44 -9.38
CA GLY A 86 3.69 -1.88 -9.57
C GLY A 86 2.76 -2.90 -10.22
N VAL A 87 1.61 -2.42 -10.67
CA VAL A 87 0.59 -3.25 -11.34
C VAL A 87 0.55 -2.83 -12.82
N GLU A 88 0.78 -3.78 -13.73
CA GLU A 88 0.84 -3.49 -15.16
C GLU A 88 -0.46 -2.90 -15.70
N GLU A 89 -1.60 -3.35 -15.20
CA GLU A 89 -2.92 -2.88 -15.61
C GLU A 89 -3.26 -1.47 -15.15
N ALA A 90 -2.42 -0.85 -14.32
CA ALA A 90 -2.68 0.48 -13.79
C ALA A 90 -2.65 1.56 -14.88
N GLU A 91 -3.53 2.54 -14.73
CA GLU A 91 -3.49 3.75 -15.57
C GLU A 91 -2.36 4.68 -15.15
N MET A 92 -1.99 4.63 -13.88
CA MET A 92 -0.95 5.48 -13.31
C MET A 92 -0.28 4.76 -12.16
N ILE A 93 1.04 4.88 -12.08
CA ILE A 93 1.84 4.29 -11.00
C ILE A 93 2.71 5.37 -10.41
N PHE A 94 2.60 5.56 -9.09
CA PHE A 94 3.53 6.40 -8.32
C PHE A 94 4.64 5.51 -7.79
N VAL A 95 5.89 5.83 -8.09
CA VAL A 95 7.05 5.17 -7.50
C VAL A 95 7.50 6.02 -6.32
N CYS A 96 7.44 5.45 -5.13
CA CYS A 96 7.62 6.18 -3.88
C CYS A 96 8.81 5.67 -3.09
N LYS A 97 9.64 6.62 -2.59
CA LYS A 97 10.75 6.31 -1.71
C LYS A 97 10.35 6.61 -0.27
N LYS A 98 10.47 5.63 0.62
CA LYS A 98 10.11 5.80 2.03
C LYS A 98 10.97 6.88 2.67
N LEU A 99 10.31 7.79 3.40
CA LEU A 99 10.96 8.85 4.16
C LEU A 99 10.77 8.69 5.66
N TYR A 100 9.60 8.20 6.07
CA TYR A 100 9.23 8.13 7.49
C TYR A 100 8.13 7.11 7.67
N HIS A 101 8.16 6.39 8.79
CA HIS A 101 7.04 5.53 9.17
C HIS A 101 6.84 5.59 10.67
N GLN A 102 5.60 5.38 11.09
CA GLN A 102 5.26 5.40 12.51
C GLN A 102 3.98 4.60 12.74
N GLU A 103 4.00 3.76 13.75
CA GLU A 103 2.82 3.06 14.21
C GLU A 103 1.89 4.04 14.93
N MET A 104 0.59 3.97 14.64
CA MET A 104 -0.40 4.75 15.36
C MET A 104 -0.53 4.20 16.79
N LYS A 105 -0.70 5.11 17.76
CA LYS A 105 -0.72 4.76 19.17
C LYS A 105 -2.06 5.09 19.81
N PRO A 106 -2.59 4.21 20.69
CA PRO A 106 -3.89 4.46 21.33
C PRO A 106 -3.96 5.77 22.11
N GLU A 107 -2.87 6.17 22.76
CA GLU A 107 -2.82 7.41 23.54
C GLU A 107 -2.88 8.67 22.67
N CYS A 108 -2.72 8.53 21.36
CA CYS A 108 -2.75 9.66 20.43
C CYS A 108 -4.13 9.92 19.82
N PHE A 109 -5.13 9.13 20.17
CA PHE A 109 -6.49 9.33 19.67
C PHE A 109 -7.20 10.42 20.47
N ASP A 110 -7.40 11.58 19.85
CA ASP A 110 -8.23 12.65 20.41
C ASP A 110 -9.71 12.29 20.35
N ALA A 111 -10.06 11.42 19.39
CA ALA A 111 -11.41 10.87 19.24
C ALA A 111 -11.36 9.37 19.53
N PRO A 112 -11.54 8.96 20.80
CA PRO A 112 -11.39 7.56 21.20
C PRO A 112 -12.38 6.60 20.54
N GLU A 113 -13.51 7.10 20.03
CA GLU A 113 -14.47 6.29 19.29
C GLU A 113 -13.89 5.71 18.00
N ASN A 114 -12.86 6.34 17.41
CA ASN A 114 -12.18 5.80 16.24
C ASN A 114 -11.31 4.59 16.59
N ASP A 115 -10.69 4.61 17.76
CA ASP A 115 -9.93 3.45 18.25
C ASP A 115 -10.87 2.27 18.46
N GLU A 116 -11.99 2.49 19.14
CA GLU A 116 -12.96 1.45 19.41
C GLU A 116 -13.57 0.85 18.14
N ARG A 117 -13.93 1.71 17.20
CA ARG A 117 -14.59 1.28 15.97
C ARG A 117 -13.65 0.54 15.02
N TRP A 118 -12.45 1.08 14.81
CA TRP A 118 -11.58 0.60 13.74
C TRP A 118 -10.48 -0.35 14.22
N TYR A 119 -10.19 -0.35 15.51
CA TYR A 119 -9.10 -1.16 16.08
C TYR A 119 -9.55 -1.99 17.30
N PRO A 120 -10.63 -2.79 17.16
CA PRO A 120 -11.05 -3.64 18.30
C PRO A 120 -9.99 -4.67 18.67
N GLU A 121 -9.12 -5.06 17.72
CA GLU A 121 -8.05 -6.03 17.95
C GLU A 121 -6.71 -5.36 18.25
N LYS A 122 -6.67 -4.03 18.40
CA LYS A 122 -5.45 -3.26 18.67
C LYS A 122 -4.37 -3.40 17.59
N ASP A 123 -4.78 -3.70 16.37
CA ASP A 123 -3.91 -3.88 15.21
C ASP A 123 -3.75 -2.55 14.46
N TYR A 124 -3.15 -1.57 15.13
CA TYR A 124 -3.04 -0.21 14.62
C TYR A 124 -2.26 -0.16 13.31
N HIS A 125 -2.73 0.67 12.39
CA HIS A 125 -2.02 0.91 11.13
C HIS A 125 -0.64 1.51 11.39
N ILE A 126 0.30 1.15 10.54
CA ILE A 126 1.57 1.87 10.43
C ILE A 126 1.40 2.88 9.30
N MET A 127 1.73 4.13 9.58
CA MET A 127 1.74 5.21 8.60
C MET A 127 3.08 5.22 7.87
N TYR A 128 3.05 5.16 6.54
CA TYR A 128 4.25 5.27 5.72
C TYR A 128 4.16 6.54 4.90
N MET A 129 5.14 7.43 5.07
CA MET A 129 5.25 8.66 4.29
C MET A 129 6.41 8.48 3.31
N ALA A 130 6.15 8.72 2.04
CA ALA A 130 7.13 8.46 0.99
C ALA A 130 7.11 9.58 -0.05
N GLU A 131 8.31 9.91 -0.54
CA GLU A 131 8.45 10.88 -1.62
C GLU A 131 8.03 10.23 -2.94
N ILE A 132 7.18 10.94 -3.69
CA ILE A 132 6.80 10.52 -5.05
C ILE A 132 7.95 10.93 -5.97
N GLU A 133 8.80 9.95 -6.32
CA GLU A 133 9.96 10.21 -7.17
C GLU A 133 9.64 10.18 -8.64
N LYS A 134 8.63 9.39 -9.02
CA LYS A 134 8.30 9.16 -10.42
C LYS A 134 6.82 8.86 -10.56
N VAL A 135 6.21 9.38 -11.60
CA VAL A 135 4.82 9.07 -11.97
C VAL A 135 4.82 8.49 -13.37
N LEU A 136 4.35 7.26 -13.50
CA LEU A 136 4.22 6.56 -14.78
C LEU A 136 2.76 6.61 -15.20
N VAL A 137 2.50 7.01 -16.44
CA VAL A 137 1.15 7.16 -16.97
C VAL A 137 1.05 6.43 -18.31
N LYS A 138 -0.06 5.71 -18.52
CA LYS A 138 -0.33 5.09 -19.83
C LYS A 138 -0.73 6.13 -20.85
#